data_d7651c275121c78f4acb65275634afb9
#
_entry.id   d7651c275121c78f4acb65275634afb9
#
_cell.length_a   1.000
_cell.length_b   1.000
_cell.length_c   1.000
_cell.angle_alpha   90.00
_cell.angle_beta   90.00
_cell.angle_gamma   90.00
#
_symmetry.space_group_name_H-M   'P 1'
#
loop_
_entity.id
_entity.type
_entity.pdbx_description
1 polymer ?
#
loop_
_entity_poly.entity_id
_entity_poly.type
_entity_poly.pdbx_seq_one_letter_code
_entity_poly.pdbx_strand_id
1 'polypeptide(L)'
;MLKALYDYGLRRQLTLPPGFIGKTVKAYISLSENDDRVSIYLGDDELLPCPDMGSLAQGRDKCNVLVEKRSIVIPDAPADGAKPAAKSAFFLETLRDASEEEPLLKVCVRALETPEITEAIRAELDRMKIKPGDRISFRVNGNSMVESEKIRRWWREYRKRFAKGDASSAKLCLITGEPTAPMMTTIPIQGLLLSLIHISEPTRP
;
A
#
# COMPACT_ATOMS: atom_id res chain seq x y z
N MET A 1 16.03 -27.68 4.23
CA MET A 1 15.52 -27.50 2.85
C MET A 1 14.67 -26.23 2.71
N LEU A 2 13.59 -26.01 3.48
CA LEU A 2 12.73 -24.82 3.37
C LEU A 2 13.48 -23.50 3.58
N LYS A 3 14.36 -23.41 4.58
CA LYS A 3 15.19 -22.24 4.80
C LYS A 3 16.10 -21.93 3.60
N ALA A 4 16.73 -22.93 2.99
CA ALA A 4 17.59 -22.72 1.83
C ALA A 4 16.83 -22.19 0.61
N LEU A 5 15.59 -22.67 0.40
CA LEU A 5 14.68 -22.14 -0.63
C LEU A 5 14.27 -20.70 -0.36
N TYR A 6 13.94 -20.39 0.88
CA TYR A 6 13.62 -19.02 1.31
C TYR A 6 14.80 -18.07 1.09
N ASP A 7 16.00 -18.47 1.55
CA ASP A 7 17.23 -17.69 1.39
C ASP A 7 17.61 -17.52 -0.10
N TYR A 8 17.34 -18.55 -0.92
CA TYR A 8 17.52 -18.47 -2.37
C TYR A 8 16.55 -17.45 -2.99
N GLY A 9 15.27 -17.52 -2.62
CA GLY A 9 14.24 -16.58 -3.10
C GLY A 9 14.58 -15.12 -2.76
N LEU A 10 15.04 -14.86 -1.53
CA LEU A 10 15.47 -13.53 -1.11
C LEU A 10 16.68 -13.03 -1.91
N ARG A 11 17.72 -13.86 -2.05
CA ARG A 11 18.94 -13.49 -2.80
C ARG A 11 18.68 -13.23 -4.27
N ARG A 12 17.72 -13.92 -4.87
CA ARG A 12 17.32 -13.77 -6.26
C ARG A 12 16.22 -12.74 -6.46
N GLN A 13 15.77 -12.08 -5.37
CA GLN A 13 14.66 -11.12 -5.41
C GLN A 13 13.36 -11.70 -6.01
N LEU A 14 13.17 -13.02 -5.88
CA LEU A 14 11.96 -13.70 -6.35
C LEU A 14 10.77 -13.50 -5.42
N THR A 15 11.02 -13.04 -4.21
CA THR A 15 10.00 -12.78 -3.18
C THR A 15 10.11 -11.36 -2.68
N LEU A 16 8.96 -10.73 -2.51
CA LEU A 16 8.90 -9.41 -1.89
C LEU A 16 9.14 -9.52 -0.37
N PRO A 17 9.71 -8.48 0.25
CA PRO A 17 9.86 -8.45 1.71
C PRO A 17 8.50 -8.58 2.41
N PRO A 18 8.45 -9.13 3.64
CA PRO A 18 7.21 -9.17 4.42
C PRO A 18 6.58 -7.78 4.56
N GLY A 19 5.27 -7.69 4.29
CA GLY A 19 4.53 -6.44 4.34
C GLY A 19 4.52 -5.65 3.05
N PHE A 20 5.01 -6.25 1.97
CA PHE A 20 4.95 -5.66 0.64
C PHE A 20 4.26 -6.59 -0.34
N ILE A 21 3.59 -6.01 -1.33
CA ILE A 21 2.96 -6.73 -2.44
C ILE A 21 3.27 -6.01 -3.75
N GLY A 22 3.40 -6.77 -4.82
CA GLY A 22 3.55 -6.19 -6.16
C GLY A 22 2.26 -5.50 -6.60
N LYS A 23 2.34 -4.21 -6.95
CA LYS A 23 1.23 -3.46 -7.55
C LYS A 23 1.71 -2.64 -8.72
N THR A 24 0.86 -2.53 -9.74
CA THR A 24 1.02 -1.54 -10.79
C THR A 24 0.39 -0.22 -10.36
N VAL A 25 1.02 0.89 -10.73
CA VAL A 25 0.53 2.25 -10.50
C VAL A 25 0.06 2.81 -11.83
N LYS A 26 -1.21 3.22 -11.92
CA LYS A 26 -1.79 3.76 -13.16
C LYS A 26 -1.34 5.18 -13.43
N ALA A 27 -1.20 5.98 -12.38
CA ALA A 27 -0.75 7.37 -12.50
C ALA A 27 -0.02 7.83 -11.23
N TYR A 28 0.91 8.76 -11.44
CA TYR A 28 1.63 9.44 -10.37
C TYR A 28 1.22 10.91 -10.30
N ILE A 29 0.85 11.35 -9.10
CA ILE A 29 0.70 12.76 -8.76
C ILE A 29 2.12 13.29 -8.50
N SER A 30 2.61 14.14 -9.38
CA SER A 30 3.92 14.75 -9.25
C SER A 30 3.78 16.14 -8.63
N LEU A 31 4.48 16.34 -7.53
CA LEU A 31 4.48 17.54 -6.72
C LEU A 31 5.91 18.07 -6.57
N SER A 32 6.05 19.35 -6.27
CA SER A 32 7.33 20.00 -5.98
C SER A 32 7.29 20.65 -4.60
N GLU A 33 8.44 20.69 -3.91
CA GLU A 33 8.57 21.45 -2.66
C GLU A 33 8.53 22.96 -2.88
N ASN A 34 8.92 23.42 -4.08
CA ASN A 34 9.15 24.82 -4.38
C ASN A 34 7.98 25.51 -5.09
N ASP A 35 7.02 24.76 -5.57
CA ASP A 35 5.84 25.32 -6.21
C ASP A 35 4.61 24.41 -5.97
N ASP A 36 3.42 25.01 -6.14
CA ASP A 36 2.15 24.30 -5.99
C ASP A 36 1.66 23.69 -7.33
N ARG A 37 2.56 23.55 -8.32
CA ARG A 37 2.20 22.92 -9.58
C ARG A 37 1.97 21.45 -9.40
N VAL A 38 0.85 21.01 -9.94
CA VAL A 38 0.47 19.61 -10.01
C VAL A 38 0.67 19.14 -11.45
N SER A 39 1.30 17.99 -11.60
CA SER A 39 1.40 17.30 -12.89
C SER A 39 1.05 15.84 -12.68
N ILE A 40 0.37 15.23 -13.64
CA ILE A 40 0.05 13.80 -13.60
C ILE A 40 0.87 13.09 -14.68
N TYR A 41 1.55 12.03 -14.28
CA TYR A 41 2.26 11.15 -15.19
C TYR A 41 1.61 9.77 -15.18
N LEU A 42 1.44 9.18 -16.35
CA LEU A 42 1.02 7.78 -16.43
C LEU A 42 2.12 6.88 -15.89
N GLY A 43 1.71 5.87 -15.15
CA GLY A 43 2.61 4.79 -14.75
C GLY A 43 2.86 3.84 -15.92
N ASP A 44 3.96 3.15 -15.84
CA ASP A 44 4.22 1.96 -16.62
C ASP A 44 3.54 0.74 -15.96
N ASP A 45 3.49 -0.37 -16.67
CA ASP A 45 2.90 -1.61 -16.15
C ASP A 45 3.88 -2.39 -15.23
N GLU A 46 4.91 -1.73 -14.71
CA GLU A 46 5.89 -2.34 -13.81
C GLU A 46 5.26 -2.64 -12.46
N LEU A 47 5.58 -3.83 -11.94
CA LEU A 47 5.18 -4.25 -10.59
C LEU A 47 6.14 -3.68 -9.55
N LEU A 48 5.68 -2.71 -8.80
CA LEU A 48 6.45 -2.10 -7.73
C LEU A 48 6.15 -2.76 -6.36
N PRO A 49 7.18 -2.96 -5.52
CA PRO A 49 7.00 -3.43 -4.14
C PRO A 49 6.33 -2.35 -3.30
N CYS A 50 5.01 -2.45 -3.14
CA CYS A 50 4.19 -1.47 -2.44
C CYS A 50 3.85 -1.93 -1.02
N PRO A 51 3.78 -1.02 -0.04
CA PRO A 51 3.26 -1.30 1.29
C PRO A 51 1.90 -2.00 1.25
N ASP A 52 1.71 -3.02 2.07
CA ASP A 52 0.48 -3.82 2.09
C ASP A 52 -0.03 -4.06 3.51
N MET A 53 -1.27 -3.65 3.74
CA MET A 53 -2.03 -3.90 4.96
C MET A 53 -2.64 -5.32 5.00
N GLY A 54 -2.53 -6.08 3.92
CA GLY A 54 -3.13 -7.41 3.81
C GLY A 54 -4.66 -7.36 3.96
N SER A 55 -5.20 -8.30 4.73
CA SER A 55 -6.65 -8.40 4.97
C SER A 55 -7.28 -7.17 5.64
N LEU A 56 -6.49 -6.37 6.36
CA LEU A 56 -6.98 -5.14 7.00
C LEU A 56 -7.45 -4.09 5.97
N ALA A 57 -6.81 -4.03 4.79
CA ALA A 57 -7.21 -3.13 3.72
C ALA A 57 -8.57 -3.49 3.09
N GLN A 58 -9.07 -4.71 3.30
CA GLN A 58 -10.38 -5.16 2.82
C GLN A 58 -11.53 -4.66 3.70
N GLY A 59 -11.24 -4.21 4.92
CA GLY A 59 -12.20 -3.61 5.85
C GLY A 59 -12.71 -2.25 5.38
N ARG A 60 -13.53 -1.60 6.23
CA ARG A 60 -14.18 -0.32 5.91
C ARG A 60 -13.33 0.90 6.26
N ASP A 61 -12.37 0.75 7.16
CA ASP A 61 -11.67 1.83 7.85
C ASP A 61 -10.19 1.93 7.49
N LYS A 62 -9.58 0.89 6.91
CA LYS A 62 -8.14 0.86 6.60
C LYS A 62 -7.89 0.65 5.11
N CYS A 63 -6.77 1.19 4.64
CA CYS A 63 -6.31 1.05 3.27
C CYS A 63 -4.78 0.95 3.23
N ASN A 64 -4.20 0.76 2.05
CA ASN A 64 -2.76 0.79 1.90
C ASN A 64 -2.24 2.23 1.88
N VAL A 65 -0.99 2.40 2.24
CA VAL A 65 -0.30 3.70 2.15
C VAL A 65 0.42 3.82 0.81
N LEU A 66 0.61 5.03 0.32
CA LEU A 66 1.31 5.42 -0.91
C LEU A 66 0.69 4.95 -2.23
N VAL A 67 0.18 3.73 -2.33
CA VAL A 67 -0.43 3.19 -3.55
C VAL A 67 -1.81 2.69 -3.21
N GLU A 68 -2.82 3.48 -3.56
CA GLU A 68 -4.21 3.16 -3.30
C GLU A 68 -5.12 3.68 -4.44
N LYS A 69 -6.38 3.29 -4.40
CA LYS A 69 -7.38 3.72 -5.39
C LYS A 69 -7.53 5.23 -5.38
N ARG A 70 -7.70 5.82 -6.56
CA ARG A 70 -7.96 7.25 -6.72
C ARG A 70 -9.09 7.73 -5.80
N SER A 71 -10.20 7.01 -5.71
CA SER A 71 -11.36 7.35 -4.86
C SER A 71 -11.05 7.41 -3.36
N ILE A 72 -9.93 6.82 -2.91
CA ILE A 72 -9.49 6.88 -1.51
C ILE A 72 -8.51 8.04 -1.32
N VAL A 73 -7.55 8.20 -2.24
CA VAL A 73 -6.52 9.24 -2.18
C VAL A 73 -7.11 10.62 -2.45
N ILE A 74 -7.95 10.72 -3.49
CA ILE A 74 -8.66 11.94 -3.89
C ILE A 74 -10.16 11.61 -3.89
N PRO A 75 -10.81 11.59 -2.73
CA PRO A 75 -12.25 11.32 -2.66
C PRO A 75 -13.02 12.44 -3.37
N ASP A 76 -14.18 12.09 -3.90
CA ASP A 76 -15.14 13.08 -4.36
C ASP A 76 -15.48 14.02 -3.20
N ALA A 77 -15.81 15.27 -3.53
CA ALA A 77 -16.18 16.23 -2.51
C ALA A 77 -17.31 15.64 -1.65
N PRO A 78 -17.16 15.60 -0.32
CA PRO A 78 -18.24 15.11 0.53
C PRO A 78 -19.47 16.01 0.34
N ALA A 79 -20.66 15.41 0.32
CA ALA A 79 -21.89 16.18 0.43
C ALA A 79 -21.79 17.08 1.68
N ASP A 80 -22.36 18.30 1.61
CA ASP A 80 -22.26 19.30 2.67
C ASP A 80 -22.44 18.68 4.06
N GLY A 81 -21.42 18.84 4.91
CA GLY A 81 -21.41 18.31 6.27
C GLY A 81 -21.07 16.82 6.45
N ALA A 82 -20.82 16.07 5.38
CA ALA A 82 -20.40 14.68 5.50
C ALA A 82 -18.91 14.56 5.90
N LYS A 83 -18.63 13.63 6.81
CA LYS A 83 -17.25 13.28 7.18
C LYS A 83 -16.54 12.58 6.00
N PRO A 84 -15.23 12.79 5.80
CA PRO A 84 -14.46 12.03 4.81
C PRO A 84 -14.66 10.53 5.05
N ALA A 85 -14.69 9.76 3.96
CA ALA A 85 -14.75 8.31 4.07
C ALA A 85 -13.61 7.80 4.96
N ALA A 86 -13.90 6.85 5.84
CA ALA A 86 -12.95 6.37 6.86
C ALA A 86 -11.60 5.94 6.27
N LYS A 87 -11.59 5.36 5.07
CA LYS A 87 -10.35 4.99 4.36
C LYS A 87 -9.53 6.20 3.93
N SER A 88 -10.16 7.28 3.47
CA SER A 88 -9.45 8.49 3.06
C SER A 88 -8.86 9.21 4.27
N ALA A 89 -9.59 9.24 5.39
CA ALA A 89 -9.07 9.75 6.65
C ALA A 89 -7.86 8.94 7.13
N PHE A 90 -7.97 7.60 7.13
CA PHE A 90 -6.88 6.70 7.48
C PHE A 90 -5.67 6.87 6.55
N PHE A 91 -5.90 7.03 5.25
CA PHE A 91 -4.83 7.26 4.28
C PHE A 91 -4.03 8.52 4.62
N LEU A 92 -4.72 9.62 4.86
CA LEU A 92 -4.08 10.90 5.18
C LEU A 92 -3.35 10.86 6.53
N GLU A 93 -3.94 10.24 7.56
CA GLU A 93 -3.32 10.06 8.87
C GLU A 93 -2.04 9.21 8.75
N THR A 94 -2.11 8.10 8.03
CA THR A 94 -0.94 7.23 7.81
C THR A 94 0.15 7.93 7.00
N LEU A 95 -0.23 8.78 6.04
CA LEU A 95 0.72 9.58 5.26
C LEU A 95 1.40 10.64 6.12
N ARG A 96 0.69 11.27 7.07
CA ARG A 96 1.27 12.20 8.05
C ARG A 96 2.29 11.47 8.95
N ASP A 97 1.94 10.29 9.48
CA ASP A 97 2.85 9.50 10.32
C ASP A 97 4.13 9.12 9.52
N ALA A 98 3.99 8.71 8.26
CA ALA A 98 5.13 8.43 7.38
C ALA A 98 5.99 9.67 7.07
N SER A 99 5.40 10.86 7.04
CA SER A 99 6.08 12.11 6.73
C SER A 99 7.09 12.55 7.81
N GLU A 100 7.00 12.00 9.00
CA GLU A 100 7.98 12.24 10.06
C GLU A 100 9.33 11.54 9.75
N GLU A 101 9.30 10.40 9.08
CA GLU A 101 10.50 9.68 8.65
C GLU A 101 10.99 10.12 7.24
N GLU A 102 10.06 10.46 6.36
CA GLU A 102 10.36 10.95 5.02
C GLU A 102 9.75 12.33 4.80
N PRO A 103 10.52 13.41 5.05
CA PRO A 103 10.01 14.78 5.01
C PRO A 103 9.39 15.19 3.67
N LEU A 104 9.80 14.58 2.55
CA LEU A 104 9.21 14.84 1.23
C LEU A 104 7.71 14.52 1.20
N LEU A 105 7.23 13.60 2.03
CA LEU A 105 5.80 13.31 2.12
C LEU A 105 4.98 14.45 2.73
N LYS A 106 5.58 15.42 3.42
CA LYS A 106 4.90 16.63 3.90
C LYS A 106 4.31 17.44 2.75
N VAL A 107 4.96 17.41 1.59
CA VAL A 107 4.43 18.01 0.35
C VAL A 107 3.14 17.32 -0.09
N CYS A 108 3.11 15.98 -0.02
CA CYS A 108 1.91 15.21 -0.37
C CYS A 108 0.77 15.47 0.63
N VAL A 109 1.09 15.50 1.93
CA VAL A 109 0.11 15.82 2.98
C VAL A 109 -0.49 17.20 2.75
N ARG A 110 0.36 18.23 2.57
CA ARG A 110 -0.08 19.60 2.28
C ARG A 110 -1.00 19.65 1.05
N ALA A 111 -0.63 18.97 -0.03
CA ALA A 111 -1.41 18.94 -1.25
C ALA A 111 -2.80 18.33 -1.06
N LEU A 112 -2.91 17.28 -0.22
CA LEU A 112 -4.18 16.62 0.09
C LEU A 112 -5.04 17.39 1.10
N GLU A 113 -4.43 18.25 1.91
CA GLU A 113 -5.11 19.11 2.90
C GLU A 113 -5.55 20.44 2.33
N THR A 114 -4.97 20.88 1.20
CA THR A 114 -5.28 22.14 0.56
C THR A 114 -6.37 21.93 -0.50
N PRO A 115 -7.59 22.47 -0.29
CA PRO A 115 -8.71 22.21 -1.19
C PRO A 115 -8.44 22.59 -2.65
N GLU A 116 -7.75 23.71 -2.87
CA GLU A 116 -7.42 24.23 -4.20
C GLU A 116 -6.48 23.28 -4.95
N ILE A 117 -5.47 22.75 -4.25
CA ILE A 117 -4.52 21.79 -4.84
C ILE A 117 -5.21 20.45 -5.09
N THR A 118 -6.03 19.98 -4.15
CA THR A 118 -6.80 18.74 -4.31
C THR A 118 -7.75 18.82 -5.50
N GLU A 119 -8.40 19.96 -5.72
CA GLU A 119 -9.27 20.19 -6.87
C GLU A 119 -8.46 20.20 -8.19
N ALA A 120 -7.30 20.85 -8.19
CA ALA A 120 -6.41 20.83 -9.35
C ALA A 120 -5.93 19.40 -9.68
N ILE A 121 -5.59 18.59 -8.66
CA ILE A 121 -5.25 17.16 -8.83
C ILE A 121 -6.44 16.42 -9.44
N ARG A 122 -7.65 16.63 -8.92
CA ARG A 122 -8.87 15.95 -9.40
C ARG A 122 -9.12 16.27 -10.87
N ALA A 123 -9.10 17.56 -11.23
CA ALA A 123 -9.31 18.02 -12.60
C ALA A 123 -8.29 17.41 -13.58
N GLU A 124 -7.03 17.33 -13.17
CA GLU A 124 -5.97 16.76 -14.00
C GLU A 124 -6.12 15.22 -14.14
N LEU A 125 -6.49 14.51 -13.07
CA LEU A 125 -6.80 13.08 -13.12
C LEU A 125 -7.99 12.79 -14.03
N ASP A 126 -9.03 13.64 -14.01
CA ASP A 126 -10.19 13.52 -14.90
C ASP A 126 -9.80 13.77 -16.36
N ARG A 127 -8.99 14.78 -16.61
CA ARG A 127 -8.44 15.08 -17.95
C ARG A 127 -7.67 13.88 -18.50
N MET A 128 -6.90 13.19 -17.66
CA MET A 128 -6.13 11.99 -18.02
C MET A 128 -6.98 10.71 -18.01
N LYS A 129 -8.29 10.81 -17.75
CA LYS A 129 -9.24 9.69 -17.71
C LYS A 129 -8.86 8.58 -16.71
N ILE A 130 -8.23 8.95 -15.60
CA ILE A 130 -7.92 8.03 -14.51
C ILE A 130 -9.19 7.73 -13.74
N LYS A 131 -9.56 6.46 -13.67
CA LYS A 131 -10.83 6.03 -13.06
C LYS A 131 -10.75 6.01 -11.53
N PRO A 132 -11.87 6.12 -10.79
CA PRO A 132 -11.89 6.04 -9.33
C PRO A 132 -11.27 4.76 -8.75
N GLY A 133 -11.34 3.65 -9.49
CA GLY A 133 -10.74 2.36 -9.11
C GLY A 133 -9.27 2.19 -9.44
N ASP A 134 -8.69 3.08 -10.25
CA ASP A 134 -7.29 3.01 -10.65
C ASP A 134 -6.38 3.36 -9.47
N ARG A 135 -5.25 2.67 -9.37
CA ARG A 135 -4.24 2.94 -8.34
C ARG A 135 -3.36 4.10 -8.76
N ILE A 136 -3.21 5.03 -7.82
CA ILE A 136 -2.35 6.20 -7.98
C ILE A 136 -1.31 6.25 -6.87
N SER A 137 -0.24 6.99 -7.10
CA SER A 137 0.84 7.19 -6.15
C SER A 137 1.41 8.61 -6.29
N PHE A 138 2.50 8.91 -5.56
CA PHE A 138 3.12 10.21 -5.53
C PHE A 138 4.56 10.16 -6.02
N ARG A 139 4.96 11.23 -6.72
CA ARG A 139 6.33 11.61 -6.96
C ARG A 139 6.57 13.00 -6.38
N VAL A 140 7.68 13.19 -5.69
CA VAL A 140 8.07 14.51 -5.19
C VAL A 140 9.45 14.83 -5.72
N ASN A 141 9.60 15.99 -6.35
CA ASN A 141 10.85 16.40 -7.02
C ASN A 141 11.37 15.31 -7.99
N GLY A 142 10.46 14.62 -8.69
CA GLY A 142 10.78 13.54 -9.62
C GLY A 142 11.02 12.16 -8.98
N ASN A 143 11.19 12.08 -7.67
CA ASN A 143 11.44 10.82 -6.96
C ASN A 143 10.14 10.09 -6.62
N SER A 144 10.08 8.79 -6.89
CA SER A 144 8.95 7.94 -6.48
C SER A 144 8.97 7.70 -4.98
N MET A 145 7.88 8.04 -4.30
CA MET A 145 7.78 7.84 -2.85
C MET A 145 7.69 6.36 -2.47
N VAL A 146 7.23 5.50 -3.38
CA VAL A 146 7.16 4.05 -3.16
C VAL A 146 8.55 3.42 -3.05
N GLU A 147 9.56 4.02 -3.69
CA GLU A 147 10.92 3.50 -3.76
C GLU A 147 11.81 4.00 -2.62
N SER A 148 11.31 4.94 -1.77
CA SER A 148 12.07 5.45 -0.64
C SER A 148 12.37 4.35 0.39
N GLU A 149 13.67 4.12 0.64
CA GLU A 149 14.12 3.16 1.65
C GLU A 149 13.74 3.58 3.08
N LYS A 150 13.60 4.88 3.34
CA LYS A 150 13.12 5.39 4.63
C LYS A 150 11.67 4.96 4.87
N ILE A 151 10.82 5.13 3.86
CA ILE A 151 9.43 4.69 3.93
C ILE A 151 9.33 3.18 4.06
N ARG A 152 10.14 2.42 3.34
CA ARG A 152 10.17 0.96 3.45
C ARG A 152 10.56 0.50 4.85
N ARG A 153 11.49 1.19 5.50
CA ARG A 153 11.91 0.91 6.89
C ARG A 153 10.79 1.27 7.86
N TRP A 154 10.25 2.47 7.76
CA TRP A 154 9.14 2.93 8.56
C TRP A 154 7.94 1.98 8.47
N TRP A 155 7.56 1.56 7.27
CA TRP A 155 6.44 0.68 7.05
C TRP A 155 6.57 -0.66 7.77
N ARG A 156 7.76 -1.26 7.80
CA ARG A 156 8.00 -2.52 8.53
C ARG A 156 7.71 -2.39 10.02
N GLU A 157 8.02 -1.25 10.61
CA GLU A 157 7.73 -0.99 12.03
C GLU A 157 6.27 -0.59 12.24
N TYR A 158 5.74 0.30 11.41
CA TYR A 158 4.36 0.78 11.49
C TYR A 158 3.35 -0.36 11.43
N ARG A 159 3.51 -1.30 10.49
CA ARG A 159 2.58 -2.42 10.35
C ARG A 159 2.55 -3.36 11.55
N LYS A 160 3.58 -3.40 12.38
CA LYS A 160 3.60 -4.21 13.62
C LYS A 160 2.49 -3.78 14.58
N ARG A 161 2.06 -2.52 14.55
CA ARG A 161 0.93 -2.01 15.35
C ARG A 161 -0.39 -2.74 15.07
N PHE A 162 -0.51 -3.34 13.89
CA PHE A 162 -1.70 -4.07 13.45
C PHE A 162 -1.53 -5.59 13.50
N ALA A 163 -0.37 -6.07 13.89
CA ALA A 163 -0.14 -7.50 14.06
C ALA A 163 -1.01 -8.00 15.22
N LYS A 164 -2.06 -8.75 14.89
CA LYS A 164 -2.86 -9.49 15.86
C LYS A 164 -2.08 -10.74 16.26
N GLY A 165 -1.15 -10.61 17.16
CA GLY A 165 -0.45 -11.72 17.77
C GLY A 165 -0.16 -11.40 19.21
N ASP A 166 -0.80 -12.12 20.12
CA ASP A 166 -0.38 -12.10 21.50
C ASP A 166 1.05 -12.68 21.55
N ALA A 167 1.99 -11.95 22.13
CA ALA A 167 3.36 -12.44 22.29
C ALA A 167 3.40 -13.80 23.02
N SER A 168 2.34 -14.11 23.80
CA SER A 168 2.14 -15.40 24.46
C SER A 168 1.85 -16.55 23.49
N SER A 169 1.45 -16.30 22.26
CA SER A 169 1.13 -17.30 21.25
C SER A 169 2.25 -17.53 20.22
N ALA A 170 3.43 -16.94 20.43
CA ALA A 170 4.56 -17.09 19.53
C ALA A 170 4.97 -18.60 19.42
N LYS A 171 5.08 -19.08 18.18
CA LYS A 171 5.56 -20.42 17.85
C LYS A 171 6.81 -20.33 17.02
N LEU A 172 7.63 -21.37 17.07
CA LEU A 172 8.84 -21.40 16.26
C LEU A 172 8.49 -21.50 14.78
N CYS A 173 8.99 -20.57 13.97
CA CYS A 173 8.83 -20.64 12.52
C CYS A 173 9.65 -21.81 11.97
N LEU A 174 9.02 -22.74 11.26
CA LEU A 174 9.70 -23.90 10.66
C LEU A 174 10.71 -23.52 9.58
N ILE A 175 10.62 -22.30 9.01
CA ILE A 175 11.51 -21.83 7.95
C ILE A 175 12.71 -21.10 8.53
N THR A 176 12.48 -20.16 9.45
CA THR A 176 13.55 -19.29 9.98
C THR A 176 14.12 -19.80 11.31
N GLY A 177 13.37 -20.60 12.06
CA GLY A 177 13.72 -21.02 13.41
C GLY A 177 13.48 -19.94 14.48
N GLU A 178 12.87 -18.81 14.12
CA GLU A 178 12.62 -17.68 15.03
C GLU A 178 11.20 -17.72 15.60
N PRO A 179 11.01 -17.24 16.83
CA PRO A 179 9.67 -17.07 17.39
C PRO A 179 8.86 -16.08 16.54
N THR A 180 7.68 -16.50 16.11
CA THR A 180 6.79 -15.65 15.31
C THR A 180 5.33 -15.94 15.65
N ALA A 181 4.49 -14.93 15.55
CA ALA A 181 3.04 -15.13 15.70
C ALA A 181 2.51 -15.88 14.46
N PRO A 182 1.84 -17.03 14.65
CA PRO A 182 1.31 -17.80 13.53
C PRO A 182 0.19 -17.02 12.84
N MET A 183 0.14 -17.11 11.51
CA MET A 183 -1.01 -16.59 10.78
C MET A 183 -2.22 -17.48 11.01
N MET A 184 -3.36 -16.87 11.36
CA MET A 184 -4.61 -17.61 11.60
C MET A 184 -5.24 -18.18 10.32
N THR A 185 -4.90 -17.59 9.17
CA THR A 185 -5.41 -18.01 7.86
C THR A 185 -4.28 -18.02 6.84
N THR A 186 -4.30 -18.98 5.93
CA THR A 186 -3.37 -19.04 4.81
C THR A 186 -3.65 -17.90 3.82
N ILE A 187 -2.59 -17.34 3.23
CA ILE A 187 -2.73 -16.37 2.16
C ILE A 187 -3.34 -17.11 0.95
N PRO A 188 -4.43 -16.60 0.36
CA PRO A 188 -5.00 -17.20 -0.84
C PRO A 188 -3.97 -17.20 -1.98
N ILE A 189 -3.73 -18.35 -2.55
CA ILE A 189 -2.86 -18.50 -3.72
C ILE A 189 -3.69 -18.10 -4.94
N GLN A 190 -3.31 -16.98 -5.57
CA GLN A 190 -3.96 -16.50 -6.79
C GLN A 190 -3.19 -17.00 -8.02
N GLY A 191 -3.90 -17.12 -9.14
CA GLY A 191 -3.29 -17.47 -10.43
C GLY A 191 -3.08 -18.96 -10.68
N LEU A 192 -3.59 -19.84 -9.83
CA LEU A 192 -3.68 -21.25 -10.16
C LEU A 192 -4.83 -21.49 -11.15
N LEU A 193 -4.57 -22.30 -12.18
CA LEU A 193 -5.57 -22.70 -13.19
C LEU A 193 -6.74 -23.53 -12.62
N LEU A 194 -6.56 -24.07 -11.42
CA LEU A 194 -7.58 -24.83 -10.71
C LEU A 194 -8.39 -23.92 -9.78
N SER A 195 -9.70 -24.13 -9.76
CA SER A 195 -10.61 -23.43 -8.86
C SER A 195 -10.17 -23.60 -7.39
N LEU A 196 -10.25 -22.53 -6.60
CA LEU A 196 -9.98 -22.57 -5.14
C LEU A 196 -10.80 -23.63 -4.40
N ILE A 197 -11.95 -24.03 -4.93
CA ILE A 197 -12.82 -25.08 -4.38
C ILE A 197 -12.13 -26.46 -4.42
N HIS A 198 -11.34 -26.74 -5.45
CA HIS A 198 -10.63 -28.03 -5.56
C HIS A 198 -9.40 -28.15 -4.66
N ILE A 199 -8.93 -27.05 -4.07
CA ILE A 199 -7.78 -27.06 -3.16
C ILE A 199 -8.23 -27.27 -1.70
N SER A 200 -9.48 -26.97 -1.38
CA SER A 200 -10.01 -27.00 0.00
C SER A 200 -10.78 -28.27 0.35
N GLU A 201 -11.12 -29.13 -0.60
CA GLU A 201 -11.76 -30.39 -0.31
C GLU A 201 -10.72 -31.52 -0.26
N PRO A 202 -10.41 -32.07 0.93
CA PRO A 202 -9.72 -33.35 0.99
C PRO A 202 -10.64 -34.39 0.38
N THR A 203 -10.24 -35.01 -0.74
CA THR A 203 -10.87 -36.22 -1.24
C THR A 203 -10.89 -37.24 -0.11
N ARG A 204 -12.07 -37.47 0.47
CA ARG A 204 -12.27 -38.61 1.36
C ARG A 204 -12.11 -39.87 0.53
N PRO A 205 -11.36 -40.86 1.06
CA PRO A 205 -11.23 -42.17 0.43
C PRO A 205 -12.57 -42.90 0.37
#